data_82f5f0f34d4a2e1a189f449b94b06fa6
#
_entry.id   82f5f0f34d4a2e1a189f449b94b06fa6
#
_cell.length_a   1.000
_cell.length_b   1.000
_cell.length_c   1.000
_cell.angle_alpha   90.00
_cell.angle_beta   90.00
_cell.angle_gamma   90.00
#
_symmetry.space_group_name_H-M   'P 1'
#
loop_
_entity.id
_entity.type
_entity.pdbx_description
1 polymer ?
#
loop_
_entity_poly.entity_id
_entity_poly.type
_entity_poly.pdbx_seq_one_letter_code
_entity_poly.pdbx_strand_id
1 'polypeptide(L)'
;MSGSHPSPRTLAEELRNRPDDDLSALLRSRPDLLNPVPGDLTQLATRAGTRASVVRAVERLDTFALQTAEALAVAPDPCPYGTLAALMTGDEDAPDADAGLRDAVLDRLPEALATLRAQALVWGPDDRLRLVRTARELLTPTATHPSPTGLGPTVAEAAAGMSPGRLQEILATAGLPTTADPVSAVAALTSLFEDRTAMAALLDAAPAESLAVLDRLVWGPPYGAVTAQPAPHLRWLLDRGVLLPVGARNVVLPREAALHLRAGRAHRAPEPQPPALAPATARDPDMVDRTAAGQAFTALATVEELLKEWDLGGPPVLRAGGLSVRDLKRTATALDTGVHTAAFWLELAYAAGLIASDGEADERYAPTPAAEDWRQLPPEERWVRLATAWLAATRTAGLVGTADAKGRTLAALGPHLDRSP
;
A
#
# COMPACT_ATOMS: atom_id res chain seq x y z
N MET A 1 20.81 24.30 -29.00
CA MET A 1 20.84 25.05 -27.73
C MET A 1 19.68 24.52 -26.88
N SER A 2 19.93 23.49 -26.07
CA SER A 2 18.93 22.95 -25.13
C SER A 2 18.83 23.93 -23.97
N GLY A 3 17.72 24.68 -23.92
CA GLY A 3 17.41 25.53 -22.79
C GLY A 3 17.20 24.64 -21.56
N SER A 4 18.07 24.73 -20.58
CA SER A 4 17.89 24.07 -19.30
C SER A 4 16.69 24.73 -18.61
N HIS A 5 15.52 24.12 -18.71
CA HIS A 5 14.40 24.49 -17.84
C HIS A 5 14.86 24.31 -16.39
N PRO A 6 14.60 25.29 -15.50
CA PRO A 6 14.92 25.12 -14.08
C PRO A 6 14.19 23.90 -13.53
N SER A 7 14.89 23.10 -12.73
CA SER A 7 14.29 21.93 -12.08
C SER A 7 13.03 22.32 -11.29
N PRO A 8 11.92 21.58 -11.42
CA PRO A 8 10.66 21.89 -10.74
C PRO A 8 10.86 21.92 -9.23
N ARG A 9 10.27 22.91 -8.56
CA ARG A 9 10.33 23.09 -7.11
C ARG A 9 9.15 22.49 -6.39
N THR A 10 8.08 22.20 -7.12
CA THR A 10 6.83 21.66 -6.60
C THR A 10 6.25 20.61 -7.55
N LEU A 11 5.40 19.71 -7.04
CA LEU A 11 4.66 18.75 -7.86
C LEU A 11 3.79 19.47 -8.91
N ALA A 12 3.24 20.66 -8.58
CA ALA A 12 2.43 21.41 -9.53
C ALA A 12 3.26 21.93 -10.72
N GLU A 13 4.51 22.35 -10.48
CA GLU A 13 5.44 22.73 -11.56
C GLU A 13 5.85 21.52 -12.39
N GLU A 14 6.09 20.38 -11.75
CA GLU A 14 6.38 19.13 -12.43
C GLU A 14 5.23 18.72 -13.37
N LEU A 15 3.98 18.73 -12.89
CA LEU A 15 2.81 18.40 -13.70
C LEU A 15 2.58 19.39 -14.86
N ARG A 16 2.91 20.68 -14.70
CA ARG A 16 2.83 21.66 -15.80
C ARG A 16 3.85 21.40 -16.91
N ASN A 17 4.97 20.79 -16.59
CA ASN A 17 6.02 20.46 -17.54
C ASN A 17 5.81 19.12 -18.24
N ARG A 18 4.79 18.32 -17.82
CA ARG A 18 4.50 17.03 -18.45
C ARG A 18 3.78 17.20 -19.78
N PRO A 19 4.08 16.35 -20.77
CA PRO A 19 3.29 16.24 -21.99
C PRO A 19 1.84 15.84 -21.68
N ASP A 20 0.92 16.20 -22.57
CA ASP A 20 -0.51 15.89 -22.44
C ASP A 20 -0.77 14.38 -22.37
N ASP A 21 0.01 13.57 -23.09
CA ASP A 21 -0.08 12.10 -23.06
C ASP A 21 0.23 11.55 -21.66
N ASP A 22 1.25 12.09 -20.97
CA ASP A 22 1.63 11.68 -19.63
C ASP A 22 0.57 12.13 -18.59
N LEU A 23 -0.03 13.31 -18.78
CA LEU A 23 -1.15 13.76 -17.96
C LEU A 23 -2.39 12.88 -18.19
N SER A 24 -2.67 12.50 -19.42
CA SER A 24 -3.75 11.56 -19.77
C SER A 24 -3.51 10.18 -19.15
N ALA A 25 -2.26 9.68 -19.17
CA ALA A 25 -1.89 8.42 -18.54
C ALA A 25 -2.06 8.47 -17.01
N LEU A 26 -1.66 9.58 -16.38
CA LEU A 26 -1.87 9.82 -14.96
C LEU A 26 -3.37 9.75 -14.60
N LEU A 27 -4.23 10.45 -15.34
CA LEU A 27 -5.67 10.48 -15.06
C LEU A 27 -6.35 9.13 -15.31
N ARG A 28 -5.88 8.33 -16.27
CA ARG A 28 -6.35 6.95 -16.48
C ARG A 28 -5.92 6.02 -15.35
N SER A 29 -4.70 6.16 -14.87
CA SER A 29 -4.17 5.33 -13.78
C SER A 29 -4.72 5.73 -12.40
N ARG A 30 -5.13 7.01 -12.25
CA ARG A 30 -5.67 7.58 -11.01
C ARG A 30 -7.01 8.28 -11.27
N PRO A 31 -8.10 7.53 -11.53
CA PRO A 31 -9.43 8.11 -11.81
C PRO A 31 -10.01 8.88 -10.61
N ASP A 32 -9.53 8.62 -9.39
CA ASP A 32 -9.86 9.39 -8.19
C ASP A 32 -9.53 10.89 -8.34
N LEU A 33 -8.57 11.25 -9.16
CA LEU A 33 -8.19 12.64 -9.42
C LEU A 33 -9.23 13.40 -10.24
N LEU A 34 -10.14 12.71 -10.94
CA LEU A 34 -11.20 13.29 -11.75
C LEU A 34 -12.50 13.56 -10.98
N ASN A 35 -12.59 13.14 -9.72
CA ASN A 35 -13.83 13.30 -8.94
C ASN A 35 -13.65 14.17 -7.68
N PRO A 36 -14.12 15.44 -7.74
CA PRO A 36 -14.62 16.21 -8.86
C PRO A 36 -13.50 16.58 -9.85
N VAL A 37 -13.82 16.92 -11.11
CA VAL A 37 -12.81 17.29 -12.10
C VAL A 37 -12.00 18.50 -11.63
N PRO A 38 -10.65 18.47 -11.64
CA PRO A 38 -9.81 19.62 -11.25
C PRO A 38 -9.94 20.75 -12.30
N GLY A 39 -10.01 21.98 -11.84
CA GLY A 39 -10.10 23.14 -12.72
C GLY A 39 -8.76 23.55 -13.33
N ASP A 40 -7.65 23.14 -12.72
CA ASP A 40 -6.29 23.42 -13.17
C ASP A 40 -5.27 22.40 -12.63
N LEU A 41 -4.02 22.49 -13.10
CA LEU A 41 -2.94 21.58 -12.69
C LEU A 41 -2.47 21.81 -11.23
N THR A 42 -2.73 22.95 -10.63
CA THR A 42 -2.45 23.20 -9.21
C THR A 42 -3.43 22.44 -8.34
N GLN A 43 -4.72 22.43 -8.70
CA GLN A 43 -5.72 21.62 -8.03
C GLN A 43 -5.46 20.13 -8.23
N LEU A 44 -5.04 19.72 -9.44
CA LEU A 44 -4.64 18.33 -9.72
C LEU A 44 -3.50 17.91 -8.79
N ALA A 45 -2.43 18.71 -8.69
CA ALA A 45 -1.29 18.44 -7.81
C ALA A 45 -1.72 18.36 -6.34
N THR A 46 -2.57 19.28 -5.90
CA THR A 46 -3.09 19.31 -4.53
C THR A 46 -3.85 18.02 -4.23
N ARG A 47 -4.73 17.58 -5.13
CA ARG A 47 -5.47 16.32 -4.98
C ARG A 47 -4.56 15.12 -4.98
N ALA A 48 -3.63 15.05 -5.93
CA ALA A 48 -2.67 13.96 -6.01
C ALA A 48 -1.87 13.79 -4.70
N GLY A 49 -1.71 14.88 -3.93
CA GLY A 49 -1.05 14.89 -2.63
C GLY A 49 -1.97 14.66 -1.43
N THR A 50 -3.28 14.51 -1.59
CA THR A 50 -4.18 14.21 -0.45
C THR A 50 -3.97 12.80 0.07
N ARG A 51 -4.19 12.59 1.40
CA ARG A 51 -3.97 11.28 2.02
C ARG A 51 -4.78 10.17 1.36
N ALA A 52 -6.07 10.39 1.12
CA ALA A 52 -6.94 9.40 0.50
C ALA A 52 -6.48 9.00 -0.92
N SER A 53 -6.06 9.99 -1.71
CA SER A 53 -5.60 9.78 -3.08
C SER A 53 -4.23 9.08 -3.12
N VAL A 54 -3.32 9.45 -2.21
CA VAL A 54 -2.00 8.81 -2.07
C VAL A 54 -2.14 7.35 -1.62
N VAL A 55 -3.00 7.04 -0.65
CA VAL A 55 -3.26 5.66 -0.22
C VAL A 55 -3.71 4.81 -1.41
N ARG A 56 -4.67 5.28 -2.20
CA ARG A 56 -5.13 4.56 -3.40
C ARG A 56 -4.05 4.35 -4.45
N ALA A 57 -3.17 5.35 -4.62
CA ALA A 57 -2.06 5.21 -5.55
C ALA A 57 -1.03 4.18 -5.06
N VAL A 58 -0.71 4.18 -3.76
CA VAL A 58 0.22 3.23 -3.13
C VAL A 58 -0.34 1.80 -3.17
N GLU A 59 -1.64 1.61 -2.92
CA GLU A 59 -2.31 0.29 -2.98
C GLU A 59 -2.31 -0.36 -4.38
N ARG A 60 -2.03 0.41 -5.43
CA ARG A 60 -1.95 -0.07 -6.83
C ARG A 60 -0.54 -0.39 -7.29
N LEU A 61 0.47 -0.11 -6.46
CA LEU A 61 1.85 -0.43 -6.79
C LEU A 61 2.10 -1.92 -6.71
N ASP A 62 2.94 -2.43 -7.60
CA ASP A 62 3.54 -3.75 -7.41
C ASP A 62 4.51 -3.74 -6.23
N THR A 63 4.92 -4.91 -5.78
CA THR A 63 5.79 -5.06 -4.60
C THR A 63 7.09 -4.26 -4.75
N PHE A 64 7.73 -4.31 -5.92
CA PHE A 64 9.02 -3.65 -6.11
C PHE A 64 8.91 -2.12 -6.20
N ALA A 65 7.88 -1.60 -6.85
CA ALA A 65 7.59 -0.17 -6.85
C ALA A 65 7.24 0.34 -5.44
N LEU A 66 6.49 -0.45 -4.66
CA LEU A 66 6.21 -0.13 -3.26
C LEU A 66 7.50 -0.13 -2.43
N GLN A 67 8.35 -1.15 -2.52
CA GLN A 67 9.64 -1.20 -1.84
C GLN A 67 10.53 -0.02 -2.22
N THR A 68 10.51 0.40 -3.49
CA THR A 68 11.23 1.60 -3.96
C THR A 68 10.69 2.88 -3.31
N ALA A 69 9.37 3.01 -3.18
CA ALA A 69 8.75 4.14 -2.49
C ALA A 69 9.07 4.15 -0.98
N GLU A 70 9.10 2.99 -0.34
CA GLU A 70 9.48 2.82 1.08
C GLU A 70 10.96 3.17 1.30
N ALA A 71 11.85 2.78 0.39
CA ALA A 71 13.25 3.19 0.43
C ALA A 71 13.40 4.71 0.29
N LEU A 72 12.65 5.35 -0.61
CA LEU A 72 12.58 6.81 -0.73
C LEU A 72 12.01 7.48 0.52
N ALA A 73 11.08 6.85 1.22
CA ALA A 73 10.50 7.40 2.44
C ALA A 73 11.51 7.49 3.59
N VAL A 74 12.49 6.58 3.62
CA VAL A 74 13.56 6.57 4.63
C VAL A 74 14.85 7.26 4.17
N ALA A 75 14.95 7.58 2.87
CA ALA A 75 16.06 8.30 2.27
C ALA A 75 16.05 9.80 2.61
N PRO A 76 17.18 10.53 2.43
CA PRO A 76 17.19 11.99 2.45
C PRO A 76 16.20 12.60 1.45
N ASP A 77 15.75 13.82 1.67
CA ASP A 77 14.88 14.58 0.75
C ASP A 77 15.52 15.94 0.40
N PRO A 78 15.95 16.13 -0.85
CA PRO A 78 15.88 15.25 -2.03
C PRO A 78 16.87 14.07 -1.97
N CYS A 79 16.51 12.97 -2.66
CA CYS A 79 17.32 11.76 -2.74
C CYS A 79 17.97 11.64 -4.13
N PRO A 80 19.30 11.56 -4.27
CA PRO A 80 19.94 11.19 -5.52
C PRO A 80 19.65 9.73 -5.88
N TYR A 81 19.54 9.41 -7.18
CA TYR A 81 19.32 8.05 -7.67
C TYR A 81 20.35 7.06 -7.12
N GLY A 82 21.66 7.46 -7.08
CA GLY A 82 22.70 6.58 -6.52
C GLY A 82 22.49 6.22 -5.04
N THR A 83 21.96 7.15 -4.25
CA THR A 83 21.60 6.88 -2.84
C THR A 83 20.41 5.92 -2.76
N LEU A 84 19.40 6.09 -3.60
CA LEU A 84 18.28 5.16 -3.67
C LEU A 84 18.75 3.75 -4.10
N ALA A 85 19.58 3.68 -5.15
CA ALA A 85 20.15 2.41 -5.61
C ALA A 85 20.94 1.70 -4.50
N ALA A 86 21.76 2.43 -3.75
CA ALA A 86 22.48 1.91 -2.61
C ALA A 86 21.54 1.39 -1.49
N LEU A 87 20.46 2.10 -1.18
CA LEU A 87 19.45 1.64 -0.21
C LEU A 87 18.72 0.37 -0.66
N MET A 88 18.55 0.18 -1.96
CA MET A 88 17.89 -1.00 -2.52
C MET A 88 18.82 -2.21 -2.63
N THR A 89 20.12 -1.99 -2.93
CA THR A 89 21.09 -3.08 -3.16
C THR A 89 21.98 -3.37 -1.96
N GLY A 90 22.24 -2.36 -1.13
CA GLY A 90 23.24 -2.43 -0.07
C GLY A 90 24.68 -2.36 -0.60
N ASP A 91 25.59 -2.70 0.29
CA ASP A 91 27.04 -2.68 0.03
C ASP A 91 27.47 -3.88 -0.80
N GLU A 92 28.35 -3.65 -1.79
CA GLU A 92 28.88 -4.71 -2.68
C GLU A 92 29.74 -5.73 -1.92
N ASP A 93 30.46 -5.26 -0.92
CA ASP A 93 31.40 -6.07 -0.14
C ASP A 93 30.75 -6.73 1.08
N ALA A 94 29.42 -6.66 1.22
CA ALA A 94 28.74 -7.30 2.34
C ALA A 94 28.88 -8.82 2.28
N PRO A 95 29.08 -9.51 3.43
CA PRO A 95 29.27 -10.97 3.46
C PRO A 95 28.09 -11.77 2.86
N ASP A 96 26.90 -11.18 2.85
CA ASP A 96 25.65 -11.73 2.32
C ASP A 96 25.21 -11.02 1.02
N ALA A 97 26.11 -10.34 0.33
CA ALA A 97 25.82 -9.70 -0.96
C ALA A 97 25.54 -10.75 -2.03
N ASP A 98 24.39 -10.60 -2.70
CA ASP A 98 23.98 -11.38 -3.86
C ASP A 98 24.10 -10.53 -5.13
N ALA A 99 25.13 -10.80 -5.93
CA ALA A 99 25.39 -10.06 -7.15
C ALA A 99 24.23 -10.19 -8.17
N GLY A 100 23.62 -11.37 -8.27
CA GLY A 100 22.49 -11.60 -9.17
C GLY A 100 21.25 -10.81 -8.77
N LEU A 101 20.94 -10.78 -7.48
CA LEU A 101 19.84 -9.95 -6.96
C LEU A 101 20.14 -8.47 -7.12
N ARG A 102 21.38 -8.04 -6.88
CA ARG A 102 21.82 -6.67 -7.08
C ARG A 102 21.60 -6.21 -8.54
N ASP A 103 22.06 -7.01 -9.49
CA ASP A 103 21.89 -6.70 -10.91
C ASP A 103 20.41 -6.63 -11.29
N ALA A 104 19.60 -7.58 -10.84
CA ALA A 104 18.16 -7.57 -11.06
C ALA A 104 17.46 -6.33 -10.47
N VAL A 105 17.89 -5.89 -9.28
CA VAL A 105 17.39 -4.64 -8.65
C VAL A 105 17.76 -3.43 -9.51
N LEU A 106 19.00 -3.32 -9.92
CA LEU A 106 19.48 -2.18 -10.71
C LEU A 106 18.81 -2.11 -12.08
N ASP A 107 18.57 -3.25 -12.72
CA ASP A 107 17.87 -3.33 -14.01
C ASP A 107 16.39 -2.89 -13.90
N ARG A 108 15.72 -3.21 -12.79
CA ARG A 108 14.29 -2.91 -12.60
C ARG A 108 14.02 -1.55 -11.95
N LEU A 109 14.98 -0.98 -11.24
CA LEU A 109 14.81 0.27 -10.49
C LEU A 109 14.35 1.46 -11.36
N PRO A 110 14.86 1.66 -12.61
CA PRO A 110 14.37 2.71 -13.49
C PRO A 110 12.88 2.58 -13.83
N GLU A 111 12.39 1.35 -14.02
CA GLU A 111 10.97 1.09 -14.31
C GLU A 111 10.08 1.34 -13.10
N ALA A 112 10.51 0.92 -11.91
CA ALA A 112 9.81 1.22 -10.66
C ALA A 112 9.70 2.75 -10.45
N LEU A 113 10.79 3.50 -10.69
CA LEU A 113 10.75 4.96 -10.63
C LEU A 113 9.84 5.57 -11.69
N ALA A 114 9.82 5.03 -12.92
CA ALA A 114 8.91 5.48 -13.97
C ALA A 114 7.44 5.26 -13.53
N THR A 115 7.13 4.13 -12.91
CA THR A 115 5.80 3.83 -12.35
C THR A 115 5.43 4.84 -11.26
N LEU A 116 6.32 5.12 -10.31
CA LEU A 116 6.08 6.10 -9.24
C LEU A 116 5.89 7.52 -9.80
N ARG A 117 6.64 7.89 -10.84
CA ARG A 117 6.47 9.16 -11.54
C ARG A 117 5.15 9.22 -12.30
N ALA A 118 4.79 8.16 -13.03
CA ALA A 118 3.51 8.08 -13.74
C ALA A 118 2.32 8.26 -12.79
N GLN A 119 2.42 7.73 -11.56
CA GLN A 119 1.43 7.88 -10.50
C GLN A 119 1.49 9.25 -9.77
N ALA A 120 2.40 10.15 -10.17
CA ALA A 120 2.67 11.42 -9.47
C ALA A 120 2.98 11.25 -7.96
N LEU A 121 3.58 10.12 -7.58
CA LEU A 121 4.08 9.86 -6.23
C LEU A 121 5.53 10.34 -6.06
N VAL A 122 6.33 10.31 -7.15
CA VAL A 122 7.70 10.80 -7.21
C VAL A 122 7.81 11.87 -8.28
N TRP A 123 8.63 12.87 -8.03
CA TRP A 123 8.92 13.96 -8.94
C TRP A 123 10.37 14.45 -8.80
N GLY A 124 10.82 15.27 -9.73
CA GLY A 124 12.18 15.78 -9.81
C GLY A 124 13.13 14.94 -10.64
N PRO A 125 14.29 15.50 -11.02
CA PRO A 125 15.33 14.80 -11.78
C PRO A 125 16.03 13.73 -10.92
N ASP A 126 16.80 12.84 -11.56
CA ASP A 126 17.44 11.68 -10.91
C ASP A 126 18.46 12.06 -9.82
N ASP A 127 19.08 13.22 -9.92
CA ASP A 127 19.96 13.75 -8.88
C ASP A 127 19.21 14.33 -7.68
N ARG A 128 17.89 14.51 -7.78
CA ARG A 128 17.05 15.17 -6.77
C ARG A 128 15.63 14.60 -6.72
N LEU A 129 15.51 13.28 -6.62
CA LEU A 129 14.22 12.60 -6.47
C LEU A 129 13.50 13.07 -5.19
N ARG A 130 12.21 13.32 -5.31
CA ARG A 130 11.35 13.67 -4.19
C ARG A 130 10.11 12.79 -4.16
N LEU A 131 9.92 12.11 -3.07
CA LEU A 131 8.66 11.45 -2.77
C LEU A 131 7.65 12.50 -2.29
N VAL A 132 6.41 12.44 -2.78
CA VAL A 132 5.34 13.31 -2.32
C VAL A 132 5.24 13.25 -0.79
N ARG A 133 5.14 14.41 -0.14
CA ARG A 133 5.20 14.53 1.33
C ARG A 133 4.25 13.57 2.04
N THR A 134 3.01 13.50 1.58
CA THR A 134 1.99 12.62 2.18
C THR A 134 2.34 11.13 2.01
N ALA A 135 2.97 10.74 0.88
CA ALA A 135 3.47 9.37 0.69
C ALA A 135 4.63 9.10 1.64
N ARG A 136 5.55 10.04 1.82
CA ARG A 136 6.64 9.93 2.80
C ARG A 136 6.09 9.76 4.22
N GLU A 137 5.13 10.59 4.63
CA GLU A 137 4.48 10.49 5.95
C GLU A 137 3.73 9.16 6.15
N LEU A 138 3.15 8.60 5.08
CA LEU A 138 2.44 7.33 5.11
C LEU A 138 3.38 6.13 5.24
N LEU A 139 4.50 6.15 4.52
CA LEU A 139 5.44 5.02 4.39
C LEU A 139 6.58 5.07 5.41
N THR A 140 6.83 6.24 6.02
CA THR A 140 7.86 6.37 7.06
C THR A 140 7.47 5.58 8.30
N PRO A 141 8.38 4.74 8.83
CA PRO A 141 8.13 3.97 10.04
C PRO A 141 7.91 4.89 11.25
N THR A 142 6.87 4.58 12.03
CA THR A 142 6.59 5.22 13.31
C THR A 142 6.40 4.14 14.40
N ALA A 143 6.41 4.54 15.67
CA ALA A 143 6.19 3.61 16.78
C ALA A 143 4.82 2.89 16.73
N THR A 144 3.81 3.53 16.14
CA THR A 144 2.45 2.99 16.02
C THR A 144 2.18 2.34 14.67
N HIS A 145 2.99 2.65 13.66
CA HIS A 145 2.86 2.12 12.30
C HIS A 145 4.25 1.67 11.83
N PRO A 146 4.62 0.41 12.12
CA PRO A 146 5.89 -0.14 11.63
C PRO A 146 5.87 -0.21 10.10
N SER A 147 6.99 0.14 9.48
CA SER A 147 7.18 -0.03 8.04
C SER A 147 7.64 -1.44 7.72
N PRO A 148 7.31 -2.00 6.54
CA PRO A 148 7.88 -3.26 6.05
C PRO A 148 9.42 -3.25 5.95
N THR A 149 10.05 -2.06 5.86
CA THR A 149 11.50 -1.94 5.98
C THR A 149 12.02 -2.40 7.35
N GLY A 150 11.19 -2.37 8.39
CA GLY A 150 11.61 -2.64 9.78
C GLY A 150 12.62 -1.64 10.33
N LEU A 151 12.85 -0.50 9.64
CA LEU A 151 13.68 0.59 10.12
C LEU A 151 12.98 1.39 11.22
N GLY A 152 13.75 1.97 12.12
CA GLY A 152 13.28 2.88 13.16
C GLY A 152 13.29 4.36 12.72
N PRO A 153 13.03 5.26 13.67
CA PRO A 153 13.23 6.69 13.49
C PRO A 153 14.71 7.01 13.30
N THR A 154 15.00 8.21 12.78
CA THR A 154 16.38 8.73 12.74
C THR A 154 16.94 8.96 14.16
N VAL A 155 18.26 9.08 14.27
CA VAL A 155 18.91 9.52 15.53
C VAL A 155 18.28 10.80 16.03
N ALA A 156 18.04 11.76 15.13
CA ALA A 156 17.45 13.06 15.47
C ALA A 156 16.04 12.91 16.06
N GLU A 157 15.19 12.08 15.44
CA GLU A 157 13.83 11.83 15.91
C GLU A 157 13.82 11.04 17.23
N ALA A 158 14.68 10.02 17.36
CA ALA A 158 14.77 9.20 18.56
C ALA A 158 15.37 9.96 19.76
N ALA A 159 16.28 10.89 19.52
CA ALA A 159 16.89 11.74 20.54
C ALA A 159 16.05 12.98 20.88
N ALA A 160 14.94 13.21 20.19
CA ALA A 160 14.07 14.35 20.42
C ALA A 160 13.59 14.37 21.89
N GLY A 161 13.86 15.46 22.61
CA GLY A 161 13.51 15.61 24.02
C GLY A 161 14.51 15.02 25.02
N MET A 162 15.62 14.43 24.57
CA MET A 162 16.71 14.04 25.48
C MET A 162 17.40 15.28 26.07
N SER A 163 17.79 15.18 27.35
CA SER A 163 18.52 16.29 27.98
C SER A 163 19.92 16.45 27.37
N PRO A 164 20.44 17.70 27.26
CA PRO A 164 21.80 17.93 26.79
C PRO A 164 22.87 17.17 27.57
N GLY A 165 22.69 17.04 28.90
CA GLY A 165 23.59 16.26 29.74
C GLY A 165 23.64 14.78 29.35
N ARG A 166 22.49 14.16 29.04
CA ARG A 166 22.45 12.75 28.57
C ARG A 166 23.11 12.57 27.21
N LEU A 167 22.92 13.50 26.29
CA LEU A 167 23.62 13.48 25.01
C LEU A 167 25.14 13.60 25.18
N GLN A 168 25.61 14.48 26.07
CA GLN A 168 27.03 14.58 26.38
C GLN A 168 27.60 13.29 26.97
N GLU A 169 26.90 12.62 27.88
CA GLU A 169 27.30 11.32 28.42
C GLU A 169 27.43 10.28 27.31
N ILE A 170 26.46 10.20 26.39
CA ILE A 170 26.47 9.30 25.24
C ILE A 170 27.72 9.56 24.39
N LEU A 171 27.94 10.83 23.99
CA LEU A 171 29.10 11.18 23.17
C LEU A 171 30.40 10.80 23.85
N ALA A 172 30.57 11.17 25.13
CA ALA A 172 31.78 10.82 25.91
C ALA A 172 32.02 9.30 25.94
N THR A 173 30.95 8.50 26.18
CA THR A 173 31.05 7.03 26.26
C THR A 173 31.30 6.40 24.90
N ALA A 174 30.80 7.01 23.81
CA ALA A 174 31.03 6.60 22.42
C ALA A 174 32.41 7.05 21.90
N GLY A 175 33.21 7.79 22.70
CA GLY A 175 34.52 8.28 22.31
C GLY A 175 34.47 9.49 21.36
N LEU A 176 33.35 10.23 21.33
CA LEU A 176 33.16 11.42 20.51
C LEU A 176 33.44 12.71 21.30
N PRO A 177 33.84 13.80 20.64
CA PRO A 177 33.93 15.12 21.25
C PRO A 177 32.58 15.55 21.86
N THR A 178 32.59 15.94 23.13
CA THR A 178 31.39 16.40 23.82
C THR A 178 31.05 17.83 23.45
N THR A 179 29.74 18.12 23.31
CA THR A 179 29.19 19.44 23.04
C THR A 179 27.95 19.68 23.88
N ALA A 180 27.72 20.94 24.27
CA ALA A 180 26.51 21.35 24.98
C ALA A 180 25.33 21.63 24.03
N ASP A 181 25.60 21.78 22.73
CA ASP A 181 24.57 21.98 21.72
C ASP A 181 23.94 20.65 21.28
N PRO A 182 22.62 20.44 21.53
CA PRO A 182 21.96 19.19 21.19
C PRO A 182 21.98 18.88 19.69
N VAL A 183 21.94 19.87 18.82
CA VAL A 183 21.94 19.67 17.36
C VAL A 183 23.30 19.10 16.93
N SER A 184 24.39 19.71 17.40
CA SER A 184 25.74 19.25 17.13
C SER A 184 25.99 17.85 17.74
N ALA A 185 25.41 17.55 18.91
CA ALA A 185 25.52 16.24 19.56
C ALA A 185 24.85 15.16 18.72
N VAL A 186 23.62 15.39 18.25
CA VAL A 186 22.89 14.51 17.37
C VAL A 186 23.63 14.30 16.05
N ALA A 187 24.15 15.37 15.43
CA ALA A 187 24.93 15.30 14.20
C ALA A 187 26.20 14.44 14.37
N ALA A 188 26.92 14.60 15.49
CA ALA A 188 28.11 13.80 15.78
C ALA A 188 27.78 12.30 15.93
N LEU A 189 26.66 11.97 16.60
CA LEU A 189 26.20 10.59 16.75
C LEU A 189 25.74 9.99 15.41
N THR A 190 25.02 10.75 14.60
CA THR A 190 24.64 10.35 13.23
C THR A 190 25.86 10.06 12.38
N SER A 191 26.86 10.96 12.39
CA SER A 191 28.12 10.78 11.64
C SER A 191 28.89 9.52 12.09
N LEU A 192 28.88 9.19 13.38
CA LEU A 192 29.47 7.94 13.89
C LEU A 192 28.81 6.72 13.25
N PHE A 193 27.47 6.69 13.17
CA PHE A 193 26.74 5.54 12.64
C PHE A 193 26.83 5.44 11.12
N GLU A 194 27.04 6.55 10.42
CA GLU A 194 27.26 6.59 8.96
C GLU A 194 28.72 6.26 8.58
N ASP A 195 29.68 6.46 9.50
CA ASP A 195 31.07 6.09 9.28
C ASP A 195 31.26 4.58 9.52
N ARG A 196 31.47 3.82 8.45
CA ARG A 196 31.64 2.37 8.50
C ARG A 196 32.79 1.92 9.38
N THR A 197 33.93 2.62 9.31
CA THR A 197 35.13 2.24 10.09
C THR A 197 34.91 2.53 11.55
N ALA A 198 34.38 3.69 11.89
CA ALA A 198 34.14 4.07 13.28
C ALA A 198 33.06 3.18 13.93
N MET A 199 31.98 2.90 13.20
CA MET A 199 30.88 2.05 13.69
C MET A 199 31.33 0.58 13.82
N ALA A 200 32.12 0.05 12.89
CA ALA A 200 32.70 -1.29 13.00
C ALA A 200 33.58 -1.40 14.22
N ALA A 201 34.47 -0.44 14.45
CA ALA A 201 35.35 -0.42 15.65
C ALA A 201 34.52 -0.32 16.96
N LEU A 202 33.42 0.41 16.96
CA LEU A 202 32.47 0.47 18.07
C LEU A 202 31.85 -0.91 18.35
N LEU A 203 31.38 -1.59 17.31
CA LEU A 203 30.75 -2.91 17.42
C LEU A 203 31.71 -4.03 17.78
N ASP A 204 32.96 -3.97 17.32
CA ASP A 204 34.01 -4.92 17.70
C ASP A 204 34.32 -4.90 19.20
N ALA A 205 34.11 -3.76 19.86
CA ALA A 205 34.25 -3.62 21.31
C ALA A 205 32.98 -4.03 22.10
N ALA A 206 31.90 -4.43 21.40
CA ALA A 206 30.61 -4.73 22.03
C ALA A 206 30.60 -6.13 22.68
N PRO A 207 29.98 -6.30 23.86
CA PRO A 207 29.70 -7.62 24.41
C PRO A 207 28.86 -8.47 23.45
N ALA A 208 29.10 -9.78 23.38
CA ALA A 208 28.38 -10.69 22.51
C ALA A 208 26.84 -10.65 22.71
N GLU A 209 26.41 -10.50 23.97
CA GLU A 209 24.98 -10.36 24.29
C GLU A 209 24.38 -9.06 23.75
N SER A 210 25.18 -7.99 23.63
CA SER A 210 24.76 -6.72 23.01
C SER A 210 24.50 -6.92 21.50
N LEU A 211 25.43 -7.62 20.82
CA LEU A 211 25.27 -7.96 19.40
C LEU A 211 24.02 -8.83 19.17
N ALA A 212 23.78 -9.83 20.03
CA ALA A 212 22.59 -10.67 19.97
C ALA A 212 21.26 -9.88 20.16
N VAL A 213 21.28 -8.75 20.85
CA VAL A 213 20.12 -7.83 20.91
C VAL A 213 19.95 -7.10 19.58
N LEU A 214 21.04 -6.60 19.00
CA LEU A 214 20.99 -5.90 17.71
C LEU A 214 20.50 -6.83 16.60
N ASP A 215 20.94 -8.07 16.53
CA ASP A 215 20.50 -9.08 15.57
C ASP A 215 18.98 -9.30 15.56
N ARG A 216 18.35 -9.18 16.73
CA ARG A 216 16.90 -9.30 16.86
C ARG A 216 16.13 -8.06 16.40
N LEU A 217 16.76 -6.89 16.47
CA LEU A 217 16.14 -5.60 16.15
C LEU A 217 16.44 -5.15 14.73
N VAL A 218 17.53 -5.64 14.14
CA VAL A 218 18.07 -5.12 12.88
C VAL A 218 17.06 -5.16 11.73
N TRP A 219 16.28 -6.22 11.59
CA TRP A 219 15.25 -6.34 10.53
C TRP A 219 13.83 -6.05 11.03
N GLY A 220 13.69 -5.49 12.23
CA GLY A 220 12.44 -5.07 12.85
C GLY A 220 11.69 -6.18 13.59
N PRO A 221 10.77 -5.76 14.46
CA PRO A 221 10.53 -4.37 14.82
C PRO A 221 11.73 -3.73 15.54
N PRO A 222 12.03 -2.43 15.27
CA PRO A 222 13.23 -1.78 15.82
C PRO A 222 13.08 -1.39 17.30
N TYR A 223 11.95 -1.68 17.91
CA TYR A 223 11.60 -1.34 19.28
C TYR A 223 11.77 -2.53 20.22
N GLY A 224 12.33 -2.29 21.40
CA GLY A 224 12.47 -3.28 22.47
C GLY A 224 11.98 -2.74 23.81
N ALA A 225 11.54 -3.63 24.69
CA ALA A 225 11.21 -3.27 26.06
C ALA A 225 12.49 -3.26 26.94
N VAL A 226 12.56 -2.32 27.88
CA VAL A 226 13.66 -2.20 28.82
C VAL A 226 13.12 -1.99 30.24
N THR A 227 13.80 -2.55 31.22
CA THR A 227 13.50 -2.33 32.64
C THR A 227 14.16 -1.04 33.15
N ALA A 228 13.74 -0.54 34.31
CA ALA A 228 14.33 0.63 34.96
C ALA A 228 15.82 0.41 35.30
N GLN A 229 16.24 -0.84 35.45
CA GLN A 229 17.64 -1.23 35.63
C GLN A 229 18.04 -2.19 34.49
N PRO A 230 18.51 -1.66 33.34
CA PRO A 230 18.91 -2.47 32.21
C PRO A 230 20.08 -3.41 32.57
N ALA A 231 20.04 -4.61 32.00
CA ALA A 231 21.16 -5.54 32.08
C ALA A 231 22.44 -4.90 31.49
N PRO A 232 23.64 -5.32 31.90
CA PRO A 232 24.90 -4.69 31.48
C PRO A 232 25.06 -4.56 29.97
N HIS A 233 24.69 -5.57 29.20
CA HIS A 233 24.73 -5.56 27.72
C HIS A 233 23.77 -4.55 27.08
N LEU A 234 22.56 -4.33 27.65
CA LEU A 234 21.63 -3.30 27.20
C LEU A 234 22.13 -1.91 27.59
N ARG A 235 22.70 -1.77 28.80
CA ARG A 235 23.26 -0.50 29.25
C ARG A 235 24.43 -0.09 28.36
N TRP A 236 25.28 -1.03 27.94
CA TRP A 236 26.39 -0.79 27.02
C TRP A 236 25.91 -0.11 25.73
N LEU A 237 24.81 -0.61 25.13
CA LEU A 237 24.19 -0.05 23.91
C LEU A 237 23.56 1.33 24.15
N LEU A 238 22.86 1.51 25.27
CA LEU A 238 22.24 2.76 25.67
C LEU A 238 23.23 3.88 25.96
N ASP A 239 24.35 3.53 26.59
CA ASP A 239 25.38 4.51 26.97
C ASP A 239 26.22 4.98 25.78
N ARG A 240 26.15 4.28 24.64
CA ARG A 240 26.79 4.64 23.37
C ARG A 240 25.82 5.10 22.29
N GLY A 241 24.53 5.22 22.63
CA GLY A 241 23.49 5.67 21.71
C GLY A 241 23.13 4.71 20.60
N VAL A 242 23.70 3.47 20.57
CA VAL A 242 23.31 2.44 19.59
C VAL A 242 21.86 2.02 19.78
N LEU A 243 21.37 2.05 21.02
CA LEU A 243 19.94 2.08 21.32
C LEU A 243 19.60 3.39 22.01
N LEU A 244 18.48 4.00 21.64
CA LEU A 244 17.98 5.22 22.25
C LEU A 244 16.68 4.95 23.01
N PRO A 245 16.46 5.57 24.19
CA PRO A 245 15.23 5.42 24.95
C PRO A 245 14.07 6.14 24.26
N VAL A 246 12.92 5.45 24.15
CA VAL A 246 11.65 6.02 23.66
C VAL A 246 10.59 5.84 24.74
N GLY A 247 10.42 6.87 25.57
CA GLY A 247 9.58 6.78 26.77
C GLY A 247 10.23 6.01 27.93
N ALA A 248 9.44 5.64 28.93
CA ALA A 248 9.94 5.15 30.21
C ALA A 248 10.45 3.69 30.19
N ARG A 249 10.00 2.87 29.25
CA ARG A 249 10.25 1.41 29.24
C ARG A 249 10.54 0.84 27.87
N ASN A 250 10.77 1.68 26.87
CA ASN A 250 11.06 1.23 25.51
C ASN A 250 12.35 1.83 25.01
N VAL A 251 13.01 1.10 24.15
CA VAL A 251 14.21 1.51 23.43
C VAL A 251 13.98 1.31 21.95
N VAL A 252 14.72 2.02 21.12
CA VAL A 252 14.66 1.90 19.67
C VAL A 252 16.07 1.82 19.10
N LEU A 253 16.22 1.03 18.06
CA LEU A 253 17.41 1.02 17.21
C LEU A 253 17.24 2.14 16.17
N PRO A 254 18.05 3.21 16.20
CA PRO A 254 17.99 4.30 15.24
C PRO A 254 18.26 3.82 13.81
N ARG A 255 17.66 4.51 12.84
CA ARG A 255 17.75 4.16 11.42
C ARG A 255 19.18 4.07 10.91
N GLU A 256 20.01 5.03 11.25
CA GLU A 256 21.40 5.11 10.79
C GLU A 256 22.22 3.93 11.31
N ALA A 257 22.06 3.58 12.59
CA ALA A 257 22.69 2.39 13.16
C ALA A 257 22.14 1.09 12.53
N ALA A 258 20.83 1.01 12.30
CA ALA A 258 20.21 -0.12 11.63
C ALA A 258 20.70 -0.28 10.18
N LEU A 259 20.81 0.80 9.41
CA LEU A 259 21.35 0.76 8.05
C LEU A 259 22.80 0.28 8.01
N HIS A 260 23.63 0.73 8.95
CA HIS A 260 24.99 0.20 9.07
C HIS A 260 24.99 -1.33 9.28
N LEU A 261 24.22 -1.82 10.25
CA LEU A 261 24.10 -3.26 10.55
C LEU A 261 23.54 -4.10 9.40
N ARG A 262 22.84 -3.49 8.46
CA ARG A 262 22.25 -4.10 7.25
C ARG A 262 23.11 -3.96 6.01
N ALA A 263 24.35 -3.50 6.15
CA ALA A 263 25.18 -3.13 5.02
C ALA A 263 24.47 -2.15 4.04
N GLY A 264 23.77 -1.14 4.58
CA GLY A 264 23.09 -0.08 3.82
C GLY A 264 21.71 -0.42 3.28
N ARG A 265 21.19 -1.64 3.41
CA ARG A 265 19.93 -2.07 2.80
C ARG A 265 18.70 -1.58 3.55
N ALA A 266 17.75 -0.98 2.80
CA ALA A 266 16.43 -0.65 3.35
C ALA A 266 15.54 -1.89 3.52
N HIS A 267 15.62 -2.85 2.62
CA HIS A 267 14.84 -4.08 2.61
C HIS A 267 15.71 -5.32 2.81
N ARG A 268 15.18 -6.31 3.54
CA ARG A 268 15.86 -7.60 3.71
C ARG A 268 15.91 -8.42 2.42
N ALA A 269 14.81 -8.39 1.67
CA ALA A 269 14.62 -9.11 0.42
C ALA A 269 13.90 -8.20 -0.58
N PRO A 270 14.61 -7.45 -1.42
CA PRO A 270 14.00 -6.78 -2.56
C PRO A 270 13.42 -7.79 -3.54
N GLU A 271 12.26 -7.48 -4.13
CA GLU A 271 11.54 -8.36 -5.05
C GLU A 271 11.44 -7.71 -6.44
N PRO A 272 12.56 -7.59 -7.20
CA PRO A 272 12.56 -6.90 -8.49
C PRO A 272 11.80 -7.63 -9.59
N GLN A 273 11.58 -8.93 -9.43
CA GLN A 273 10.88 -9.76 -10.40
C GLN A 273 9.57 -10.29 -9.82
N PRO A 274 8.49 -10.33 -10.62
CA PRO A 274 7.27 -10.99 -10.17
C PRO A 274 7.55 -12.48 -9.90
N PRO A 275 6.85 -13.09 -8.95
CA PRO A 275 7.02 -14.51 -8.66
C PRO A 275 6.70 -15.36 -9.89
N ALA A 276 7.49 -16.41 -10.12
CA ALA A 276 7.22 -17.36 -11.19
C ALA A 276 5.87 -18.06 -10.91
N LEU A 277 4.95 -17.93 -11.85
CA LEU A 277 3.66 -18.61 -11.78
C LEU A 277 3.82 -20.03 -12.33
N ALA A 278 3.80 -21.02 -11.45
CA ALA A 278 3.76 -22.42 -11.82
C ALA A 278 2.36 -22.95 -11.55
N PRO A 279 1.69 -23.60 -12.51
CA PRO A 279 0.39 -24.21 -12.25
C PRO A 279 0.56 -25.37 -11.26
N ALA A 280 -0.26 -25.40 -10.22
CA ALA A 280 -0.28 -26.50 -9.26
C ALA A 280 -0.70 -27.83 -9.95
N THR A 281 -1.53 -27.74 -10.97
CA THR A 281 -1.97 -28.85 -11.81
C THR A 281 -2.24 -28.36 -13.22
N ALA A 282 -1.64 -29.01 -14.21
CA ALA A 282 -1.99 -28.76 -15.61
C ALA A 282 -3.41 -29.32 -15.86
N ARG A 283 -4.26 -28.53 -16.49
CA ARG A 283 -5.60 -28.92 -16.91
C ARG A 283 -5.65 -28.95 -18.43
N ASP A 284 -6.41 -29.88 -18.97
CA ASP A 284 -6.73 -29.93 -20.40
C ASP A 284 -7.54 -28.65 -20.77
N PRO A 285 -7.05 -27.79 -21.68
CA PRO A 285 -7.75 -26.57 -22.07
C PRO A 285 -9.17 -26.80 -22.55
N ASP A 286 -9.40 -27.85 -23.34
CA ASP A 286 -10.72 -28.18 -23.87
C ASP A 286 -11.70 -28.56 -22.75
N MET A 287 -11.20 -29.21 -21.70
CA MET A 287 -12.02 -29.55 -20.52
C MET A 287 -12.37 -28.27 -19.74
N VAL A 288 -11.41 -27.35 -19.58
CA VAL A 288 -11.64 -26.06 -18.92
C VAL A 288 -12.69 -25.26 -19.68
N ASP A 289 -12.56 -25.14 -20.99
CA ASP A 289 -13.47 -24.37 -21.83
C ASP A 289 -14.89 -24.96 -21.82
N ARG A 290 -15.03 -26.27 -21.95
CA ARG A 290 -16.35 -26.92 -21.84
C ARG A 290 -16.99 -26.72 -20.48
N THR A 291 -16.21 -26.83 -19.41
CA THR A 291 -16.71 -26.59 -18.05
C THR A 291 -17.11 -25.14 -17.86
N ALA A 292 -16.29 -24.20 -18.33
CA ALA A 292 -16.58 -22.76 -18.26
C ALA A 292 -17.84 -22.40 -19.07
N ALA A 293 -18.00 -22.95 -20.29
CA ALA A 293 -19.19 -22.76 -21.08
C ALA A 293 -20.45 -23.28 -20.36
N GLY A 294 -20.39 -24.46 -19.75
CA GLY A 294 -21.47 -25.00 -18.93
C GLY A 294 -21.84 -24.09 -17.76
N GLN A 295 -20.86 -23.53 -17.07
CA GLN A 295 -21.09 -22.56 -15.98
C GLN A 295 -21.67 -21.23 -16.50
N ALA A 296 -21.25 -20.74 -17.67
CA ALA A 296 -21.81 -19.56 -18.29
C ALA A 296 -23.30 -19.75 -18.65
N PHE A 297 -23.67 -20.91 -19.21
CA PHE A 297 -25.07 -21.23 -19.45
C PHE A 297 -25.90 -21.30 -18.17
N THR A 298 -25.34 -21.91 -17.12
CA THR A 298 -26.01 -21.95 -15.80
C THR A 298 -26.22 -20.56 -15.25
N ALA A 299 -25.22 -19.67 -15.36
CA ALA A 299 -25.33 -18.29 -14.94
C ALA A 299 -26.44 -17.51 -15.70
N LEU A 300 -26.51 -17.68 -17.03
CA LEU A 300 -27.56 -17.06 -17.84
C LEU A 300 -28.94 -17.55 -17.43
N ALA A 301 -29.12 -18.86 -17.25
CA ALA A 301 -30.38 -19.46 -16.82
C ALA A 301 -30.80 -18.96 -15.44
N THR A 302 -29.85 -18.87 -14.48
CA THR A 302 -30.14 -18.40 -13.12
C THR A 302 -30.57 -16.94 -13.10
N VAL A 303 -29.89 -16.07 -13.85
CA VAL A 303 -30.27 -14.64 -13.95
C VAL A 303 -31.64 -14.52 -14.67
N GLU A 304 -31.89 -15.27 -15.71
CA GLU A 304 -33.16 -15.28 -16.39
C GLU A 304 -34.32 -15.73 -15.47
N GLU A 305 -34.10 -16.76 -14.65
CA GLU A 305 -35.09 -17.22 -13.68
C GLU A 305 -35.33 -16.16 -12.58
N LEU A 306 -34.29 -15.51 -12.11
CA LEU A 306 -34.41 -14.37 -11.17
C LEU A 306 -35.30 -13.25 -11.76
N LEU A 307 -35.07 -12.91 -13.02
CA LEU A 307 -35.85 -11.87 -13.70
C LEU A 307 -37.31 -12.26 -13.88
N LYS A 308 -37.60 -13.54 -14.15
CA LYS A 308 -38.98 -14.06 -14.23
C LYS A 308 -39.67 -14.04 -12.87
N GLU A 309 -38.99 -14.49 -11.83
CA GLU A 309 -39.53 -14.56 -10.47
C GLU A 309 -39.95 -13.14 -9.99
N TRP A 310 -39.20 -12.11 -10.37
CA TRP A 310 -39.45 -10.75 -9.95
C TRP A 310 -40.34 -9.95 -10.90
N ASP A 311 -40.66 -10.43 -12.08
CA ASP A 311 -41.51 -9.79 -13.06
C ASP A 311 -42.98 -9.66 -12.57
N LEU A 312 -43.45 -10.62 -11.78
CA LEU A 312 -44.79 -10.65 -11.18
C LEU A 312 -44.90 -9.82 -9.88
N GLY A 313 -43.89 -9.06 -9.52
CA GLY A 313 -43.79 -8.25 -8.31
C GLY A 313 -42.70 -8.72 -7.39
N GLY A 314 -41.52 -8.12 -7.51
CA GLY A 314 -40.36 -8.39 -6.68
C GLY A 314 -40.55 -8.00 -5.21
N PRO A 315 -39.56 -8.26 -4.38
CA PRO A 315 -39.61 -7.97 -2.95
C PRO A 315 -39.55 -6.47 -2.65
N PRO A 316 -40.13 -6.02 -1.49
CA PRO A 316 -40.07 -4.63 -1.09
C PRO A 316 -38.64 -4.21 -0.74
N VAL A 317 -38.33 -2.95 -1.03
CA VAL A 317 -37.09 -2.31 -0.60
C VAL A 317 -37.16 -1.94 0.87
N LEU A 318 -36.14 -2.27 1.64
CA LEU A 318 -36.08 -1.85 3.07
C LEU A 318 -35.92 -0.32 3.17
N ARG A 319 -36.45 0.30 4.21
CA ARG A 319 -36.28 1.75 4.48
C ARG A 319 -34.81 2.22 4.51
N ALA A 320 -33.91 1.34 4.90
CA ALA A 320 -32.45 1.60 4.89
C ALA A 320 -31.80 1.25 3.56
N GLY A 321 -32.57 0.87 2.57
CA GLY A 321 -32.12 0.28 1.30
C GLY A 321 -31.81 -1.21 1.43
N GLY A 322 -31.86 -1.91 0.29
CA GLY A 322 -31.53 -3.33 0.23
C GLY A 322 -32.70 -4.27 0.48
N LEU A 323 -32.40 -5.57 0.50
CA LEU A 323 -33.33 -6.68 0.57
C LEU A 323 -33.39 -7.25 1.99
N SER A 324 -34.58 -7.64 2.47
CA SER A 324 -34.68 -8.33 3.75
C SER A 324 -34.05 -9.71 3.71
N VAL A 325 -33.55 -10.18 4.86
CA VAL A 325 -32.99 -11.55 5.00
C VAL A 325 -34.02 -12.60 4.62
N ARG A 326 -35.32 -12.35 4.92
CA ARG A 326 -36.43 -13.26 4.58
C ARG A 326 -36.60 -13.35 3.06
N ASP A 327 -36.58 -12.20 2.38
CA ASP A 327 -36.77 -12.16 0.94
C ASP A 327 -35.57 -12.71 0.20
N LEU A 328 -34.35 -12.46 0.69
CA LEU A 328 -33.14 -13.10 0.17
C LEU A 328 -33.23 -14.65 0.27
N LYS A 329 -33.67 -15.20 1.40
CA LYS A 329 -33.88 -16.63 1.57
C LYS A 329 -34.96 -17.18 0.63
N ARG A 330 -36.05 -16.43 0.43
CA ARG A 330 -37.11 -16.82 -0.53
C ARG A 330 -36.58 -16.87 -1.96
N THR A 331 -35.82 -15.84 -2.37
CA THR A 331 -35.18 -15.82 -3.69
C THR A 331 -34.17 -16.97 -3.83
N ALA A 332 -33.37 -17.28 -2.81
CA ALA A 332 -32.45 -18.41 -2.82
C ALA A 332 -33.20 -19.76 -3.03
N THR A 333 -34.35 -19.93 -2.39
CA THR A 333 -35.21 -21.12 -2.56
C THR A 333 -35.79 -21.18 -3.97
N ALA A 334 -36.27 -20.06 -4.51
CA ALA A 334 -36.81 -19.99 -5.88
C ALA A 334 -35.77 -20.32 -6.95
N LEU A 335 -34.52 -19.89 -6.73
CA LEU A 335 -33.38 -20.18 -7.61
C LEU A 335 -32.70 -21.54 -7.35
N ASP A 336 -33.24 -22.36 -6.47
CA ASP A 336 -32.65 -23.64 -6.04
C ASP A 336 -31.16 -23.51 -5.71
N THR A 337 -30.78 -22.50 -4.92
CA THR A 337 -29.38 -22.23 -4.59
C THR A 337 -29.20 -21.79 -3.13
N GLY A 338 -27.92 -21.73 -2.68
CA GLY A 338 -27.59 -21.21 -1.36
C GLY A 338 -27.78 -19.68 -1.25
N VAL A 339 -28.01 -19.19 -0.04
CA VAL A 339 -28.27 -17.75 0.24
C VAL A 339 -27.13 -16.85 -0.24
N HIS A 340 -25.88 -17.27 -0.06
CA HIS A 340 -24.71 -16.48 -0.53
C HIS A 340 -24.61 -16.45 -2.07
N THR A 341 -24.93 -17.56 -2.73
CA THR A 341 -24.96 -17.62 -4.19
C THR A 341 -26.12 -16.80 -4.76
N ALA A 342 -27.29 -16.83 -4.13
CA ALA A 342 -28.40 -15.97 -4.51
C ALA A 342 -28.03 -14.48 -4.34
N ALA A 343 -27.36 -14.12 -3.25
CA ALA A 343 -26.87 -12.77 -3.06
C ALA A 343 -25.90 -12.33 -4.17
N PHE A 344 -25.01 -13.22 -4.62
CA PHE A 344 -24.12 -12.96 -5.75
C PHE A 344 -24.88 -12.69 -7.03
N TRP A 345 -25.89 -13.51 -7.37
CA TRP A 345 -26.69 -13.32 -8.58
C TRP A 345 -27.53 -12.04 -8.55
N LEU A 346 -28.05 -11.68 -7.37
CA LEU A 346 -28.77 -10.42 -7.17
C LEU A 346 -27.86 -9.21 -7.37
N GLU A 347 -26.70 -9.19 -6.75
CA GLU A 347 -25.74 -8.11 -6.90
C GLU A 347 -25.22 -8.00 -8.35
N LEU A 348 -25.01 -9.12 -9.02
CA LEU A 348 -24.60 -9.14 -10.43
C LEU A 348 -25.70 -8.61 -11.36
N ALA A 349 -26.94 -9.06 -11.18
CA ALA A 349 -28.07 -8.56 -11.96
C ALA A 349 -28.30 -7.06 -11.75
N TYR A 350 -28.12 -6.59 -10.52
CA TYR A 350 -28.17 -5.17 -10.16
C TYR A 350 -27.04 -4.36 -10.81
N ALA A 351 -25.81 -4.85 -10.72
CA ALA A 351 -24.64 -4.21 -11.35
C ALA A 351 -24.75 -4.17 -12.88
N ALA A 352 -25.37 -5.19 -13.49
CA ALA A 352 -25.65 -5.21 -14.93
C ALA A 352 -26.85 -4.32 -15.35
N GLY A 353 -27.51 -3.69 -14.39
CA GLY A 353 -28.67 -2.83 -14.63
C GLY A 353 -29.93 -3.59 -15.04
N LEU A 354 -30.01 -4.90 -14.75
CA LEU A 354 -31.14 -5.75 -15.10
C LEU A 354 -32.28 -5.69 -14.07
N ILE A 355 -31.98 -5.34 -12.83
CA ILE A 355 -32.93 -5.11 -11.75
C ILE A 355 -32.67 -3.77 -11.10
N ALA A 356 -33.71 -3.10 -10.63
CA ALA A 356 -33.63 -1.85 -9.87
C ALA A 356 -34.86 -1.71 -8.96
N SER A 357 -34.85 -0.71 -8.08
CA SER A 357 -36.06 -0.22 -7.41
C SER A 357 -36.97 0.46 -8.43
N ASP A 358 -38.28 0.23 -8.34
CA ASP A 358 -39.30 0.82 -9.24
C ASP A 358 -39.54 2.31 -8.95
N GLY A 359 -39.07 2.84 -7.83
CA GLY A 359 -39.20 4.26 -7.46
C GLY A 359 -40.63 4.68 -7.03
N GLU A 360 -41.54 3.73 -6.81
CA GLU A 360 -42.90 3.98 -6.36
C GLU A 360 -42.94 4.28 -4.84
N ALA A 361 -44.10 4.73 -4.32
CA ALA A 361 -44.25 5.05 -2.90
C ALA A 361 -44.00 3.85 -1.96
N ASP A 362 -44.38 2.65 -2.41
CA ASP A 362 -44.08 1.37 -1.79
C ASP A 362 -43.04 0.65 -2.63
N GLU A 363 -41.81 1.16 -2.61
CA GLU A 363 -40.71 0.68 -3.46
C GLU A 363 -40.50 -0.83 -3.43
N ARG A 364 -40.41 -1.41 -4.62
CA ARG A 364 -40.11 -2.82 -4.85
C ARG A 364 -38.98 -2.99 -5.86
N TYR A 365 -38.25 -4.05 -5.73
CA TYR A 365 -37.31 -4.43 -6.79
C TYR A 365 -38.06 -5.05 -7.97
N ALA A 366 -37.68 -4.68 -9.18
CA ALA A 366 -38.27 -5.20 -10.41
C ALA A 366 -37.21 -5.28 -11.52
N PRO A 367 -37.45 -6.11 -12.57
CA PRO A 367 -36.67 -6.04 -13.79
C PRO A 367 -36.81 -4.66 -14.46
N THR A 368 -35.72 -4.19 -15.02
CA THR A 368 -35.65 -2.93 -15.75
C THR A 368 -36.01 -3.14 -17.24
N PRO A 369 -36.27 -2.08 -18.03
CA PRO A 369 -36.37 -2.22 -19.48
C PRO A 369 -35.11 -2.85 -20.12
N ALA A 370 -33.94 -2.62 -19.56
CA ALA A 370 -32.68 -3.24 -20.01
C ALA A 370 -32.65 -4.78 -19.83
N ALA A 371 -33.48 -5.32 -18.95
CA ALA A 371 -33.63 -6.78 -18.80
C ALA A 371 -34.33 -7.40 -19.99
N GLU A 372 -35.35 -6.72 -20.57
CA GLU A 372 -36.02 -7.18 -21.77
C GLU A 372 -35.07 -7.17 -22.98
N ASP A 373 -34.33 -6.09 -23.17
CA ASP A 373 -33.31 -6.00 -24.21
C ASP A 373 -32.27 -7.11 -24.06
N TRP A 374 -31.82 -7.37 -22.81
CA TRP A 374 -30.85 -8.43 -22.52
C TRP A 374 -31.37 -9.83 -22.85
N ARG A 375 -32.65 -10.11 -22.60
CA ARG A 375 -33.27 -11.40 -22.94
C ARG A 375 -33.29 -11.66 -24.45
N GLN A 376 -33.30 -10.62 -25.26
CA GLN A 376 -33.35 -10.73 -26.73
C GLN A 376 -31.97 -10.93 -27.36
N LEU A 377 -30.89 -10.71 -26.60
CA LEU A 377 -29.54 -10.90 -27.09
C LEU A 377 -29.20 -12.40 -27.22
N PRO A 378 -28.25 -12.77 -28.13
CA PRO A 378 -27.67 -14.08 -28.18
C PRO A 378 -26.99 -14.45 -26.85
N PRO A 379 -26.90 -15.74 -26.48
CA PRO A 379 -26.32 -16.17 -25.20
C PRO A 379 -24.93 -15.62 -24.92
N GLU A 380 -24.06 -15.57 -25.91
CA GLU A 380 -22.71 -15.02 -25.81
C GLU A 380 -22.69 -13.55 -25.47
N GLU A 381 -23.56 -12.74 -26.04
CA GLU A 381 -23.69 -11.32 -25.74
C GLU A 381 -24.28 -11.07 -24.35
N ARG A 382 -25.27 -11.91 -23.96
CA ARG A 382 -25.81 -11.90 -22.60
C ARG A 382 -24.74 -12.20 -21.56
N TRP A 383 -23.89 -13.18 -21.84
CA TRP A 383 -22.75 -13.53 -20.98
C TRP A 383 -21.73 -12.37 -20.88
N VAL A 384 -21.30 -11.81 -22.02
CA VAL A 384 -20.38 -10.68 -22.07
C VAL A 384 -20.90 -9.52 -21.24
N ARG A 385 -22.19 -9.22 -21.31
CA ARG A 385 -22.79 -8.12 -20.53
C ARG A 385 -22.70 -8.38 -19.02
N LEU A 386 -23.01 -9.60 -18.56
CA LEU A 386 -22.85 -9.98 -17.15
C LEU A 386 -21.39 -9.97 -16.68
N ALA A 387 -20.50 -10.54 -17.48
CA ALA A 387 -19.07 -10.59 -17.17
C ALA A 387 -18.43 -9.20 -17.08
N THR A 388 -18.78 -8.31 -18.03
CA THR A 388 -18.32 -6.92 -18.03
C THR A 388 -18.83 -6.16 -16.79
N ALA A 389 -20.11 -6.35 -16.45
CA ALA A 389 -20.69 -5.74 -15.25
C ALA A 389 -20.00 -6.25 -13.98
N TRP A 390 -19.69 -7.55 -13.91
CA TRP A 390 -18.95 -8.12 -12.78
C TRP A 390 -17.54 -7.55 -12.65
N LEU A 391 -16.80 -7.44 -13.73
CA LEU A 391 -15.43 -6.88 -13.74
C LEU A 391 -15.39 -5.41 -13.32
N ALA A 392 -16.45 -4.65 -13.60
CA ALA A 392 -16.57 -3.24 -13.25
C ALA A 392 -17.28 -3.01 -11.90
N ALA A 393 -17.78 -4.07 -11.25
CA ALA A 393 -18.60 -3.94 -10.04
C ALA A 393 -17.78 -3.40 -8.87
N THR A 394 -18.29 -2.36 -8.22
CA THR A 394 -17.77 -1.80 -6.97
C THR A 394 -18.41 -2.42 -5.74
N ARG A 395 -19.50 -3.18 -5.93
CA ARG A 395 -20.27 -3.82 -4.87
C ARG A 395 -19.72 -5.20 -4.53
N THR A 396 -19.62 -5.50 -3.24
CA THR A 396 -18.99 -6.73 -2.74
C THR A 396 -20.05 -7.72 -2.25
N ALA A 397 -20.54 -8.58 -3.14
CA ALA A 397 -21.56 -9.60 -2.84
C ALA A 397 -21.18 -10.54 -1.68
N GLY A 398 -19.89 -10.86 -1.54
CA GLY A 398 -19.38 -11.72 -0.47
C GLY A 398 -19.53 -11.17 0.95
N LEU A 399 -19.84 -9.87 1.10
CA LEU A 399 -20.09 -9.25 2.40
C LEU A 399 -21.56 -9.31 2.84
N VAL A 400 -22.48 -9.77 1.99
CA VAL A 400 -23.90 -9.90 2.33
C VAL A 400 -24.06 -10.84 3.52
N GLY A 401 -24.80 -10.39 4.52
CA GLY A 401 -25.03 -11.13 5.76
C GLY A 401 -23.95 -10.95 6.83
N THR A 402 -22.82 -10.31 6.53
CA THR A 402 -21.81 -9.95 7.54
C THR A 402 -22.20 -8.66 8.28
N ALA A 403 -21.51 -8.36 9.38
CA ALA A 403 -21.72 -7.12 10.14
C ALA A 403 -20.77 -6.00 9.67
N ASP A 404 -21.28 -4.76 9.63
CA ASP A 404 -20.44 -3.57 9.46
C ASP A 404 -19.71 -3.19 10.77
N ALA A 405 -18.88 -2.15 10.73
CA ALA A 405 -18.14 -1.65 11.89
C ALA A 405 -19.05 -1.20 13.07
N LYS A 406 -20.35 -1.01 12.82
CA LYS A 406 -21.37 -0.65 13.82
C LYS A 406 -22.23 -1.85 14.25
N GLY A 407 -21.88 -3.06 13.83
CA GLY A 407 -22.59 -4.30 14.13
C GLY A 407 -23.91 -4.49 13.37
N ARG A 408 -24.16 -3.72 12.30
CA ARG A 408 -25.38 -3.85 11.48
C ARG A 408 -25.14 -4.86 10.36
N THR A 409 -26.10 -5.75 10.14
CA THR A 409 -26.03 -6.72 9.04
C THR A 409 -26.10 -6.02 7.69
N LEU A 410 -25.16 -6.34 6.80
CA LEU A 410 -25.12 -5.85 5.42
C LEU A 410 -26.15 -6.60 4.58
N ALA A 411 -27.18 -5.88 4.13
CA ALA A 411 -28.25 -6.44 3.30
C ALA A 411 -27.83 -6.53 1.84
N ALA A 412 -28.27 -7.58 1.11
CA ALA A 412 -28.15 -7.63 -0.34
C ALA A 412 -28.84 -6.40 -0.97
N LEU A 413 -28.30 -5.87 -2.04
CA LEU A 413 -28.72 -4.63 -2.71
C LEU A 413 -28.69 -3.37 -1.81
N GLY A 414 -28.15 -3.48 -0.61
CA GLY A 414 -28.03 -2.38 0.34
C GLY A 414 -26.93 -1.38 -0.06
N PRO A 415 -27.02 -0.10 0.33
CA PRO A 415 -26.06 0.94 -0.06
C PRO A 415 -24.66 0.74 0.54
N HIS A 416 -24.54 -0.01 1.63
CA HIS A 416 -23.28 -0.22 2.33
C HIS A 416 -22.39 -1.32 1.73
N LEU A 417 -22.86 -2.02 0.69
CA LEU A 417 -22.06 -2.98 -0.08
C LEU A 417 -21.22 -2.32 -1.16
N ASP A 418 -21.57 -1.10 -1.54
CA ASP A 418 -20.80 -0.34 -2.50
C ASP A 418 -19.48 0.13 -1.87
N ARG A 419 -18.37 -0.29 -2.48
CA ARG A 419 -17.00 0.07 -2.09
C ARG A 419 -16.38 1.07 -3.07
N SER A 420 -17.22 1.77 -3.83
CA SER A 420 -16.76 2.91 -4.62
C SER A 420 -15.92 3.85 -3.77
N PRO A 421 -14.76 4.25 -4.28
CA PRO A 421 -13.89 5.16 -3.58
C PRO A 421 -14.50 6.55 -3.42
#